data_e956c171739b415b6e04130577d439a3
#
_entry.id   e956c171739b415b6e04130577d439a3
#
_cell.length_a   1.000
_cell.length_b   1.000
_cell.length_c   1.000
_cell.angle_alpha   90.00
_cell.angle_beta   90.00
_cell.angle_gamma   90.00
#
_symmetry.space_group_name_H-M   'P 1'
#
loop_
_entity.id
_entity.type
_entity.pdbx_description
1 polymer ?
#
loop_
_entity_poly.entity_id
_entity_poly.type
_entity_poly.pdbx_seq_one_letter_code
_entity_poly.pdbx_strand_id
1 'polypeptide(L)'
;MRRFLLTAIALCAVFSSNGYADNFTVDKVYHPYVLPFEREFEWRLTSRQNDDGNVLMQRFSFGHALSEFMILETYLVGARDENQDFGLESYEVELRWMMTEQGRYWADWATLFELEKQHNTDDWAVKAGILTEKEFGQFSLTTNISLVYEWGQTVENEWESEFKAKFRYRWIPEVQPGLEVYVAEDFIGVGPAFMGIKRFDRQKQLKWELGFIAGLNGDSKDHTLRMSLEYEF
;
A
#
# COMPACT_ATOMS: atom_id res chain seq x y z
N MET A 1 -15.26 -20.81 -21.77
CA MET A 1 -14.54 -20.34 -20.60
C MET A 1 -13.00 -20.21 -20.78
N ARG A 2 -12.33 -21.04 -21.55
CA ARG A 2 -10.86 -20.96 -21.78
C ARG A 2 -10.38 -19.73 -22.61
N ARG A 3 -11.22 -19.12 -23.41
CA ARG A 3 -10.85 -17.97 -24.28
C ARG A 3 -10.90 -16.62 -23.56
N PHE A 4 -11.65 -16.50 -22.47
CA PHE A 4 -11.69 -15.25 -21.66
C PHE A 4 -10.49 -15.08 -20.72
N LEU A 5 -9.85 -16.17 -20.29
CA LEU A 5 -8.66 -16.10 -19.43
C LEU A 5 -7.41 -15.61 -20.19
N LEU A 6 -7.31 -15.93 -21.47
CA LEU A 6 -6.15 -15.53 -22.31
C LEU A 6 -6.22 -14.07 -22.75
N THR A 7 -7.40 -13.46 -22.79
CA THR A 7 -7.56 -12.04 -23.17
C THR A 7 -7.26 -11.10 -21.99
N ALA A 8 -7.44 -11.55 -20.75
CA ALA A 8 -7.10 -10.77 -19.57
C ALA A 8 -5.58 -10.68 -19.32
N ILE A 9 -4.82 -11.71 -19.71
CA ILE A 9 -3.35 -11.74 -19.58
C ILE A 9 -2.66 -10.92 -20.69
N ALA A 10 -3.30 -10.71 -21.82
CA ALA A 10 -2.72 -9.97 -22.96
C ALA A 10 -2.84 -8.43 -22.83
N LEU A 11 -3.60 -7.92 -21.86
CA LEU A 11 -3.77 -6.48 -21.66
C LEU A 11 -2.71 -5.85 -20.74
N CYS A 12 -1.89 -6.68 -20.07
CA CYS A 12 -0.80 -6.22 -19.20
C CYS A 12 0.57 -6.11 -19.90
N ALA A 13 0.65 -6.26 -21.22
CA ALA A 13 1.93 -6.43 -21.91
C ALA A 13 2.28 -5.28 -22.89
N VAL A 14 1.79 -4.07 -22.71
CA VAL A 14 2.09 -2.97 -23.64
C VAL A 14 2.29 -1.67 -22.87
N PHE A 15 3.36 -1.54 -22.12
CA PHE A 15 3.97 -0.23 -21.80
C PHE A 15 5.34 -0.51 -21.16
N SER A 16 6.36 -0.61 -21.96
CA SER A 16 7.75 -0.55 -21.48
C SER A 16 8.26 0.86 -21.77
N SER A 17 8.18 1.73 -20.81
CA SER A 17 8.95 2.96 -20.74
C SER A 17 10.03 2.78 -19.66
N ASN A 18 11.27 3.23 -19.96
CA ASN A 18 12.33 3.26 -18.96
C ASN A 18 12.06 4.44 -18.02
N GLY A 19 11.07 4.30 -17.14
CA GLY A 19 10.83 5.23 -16.05
C GLY A 19 11.70 4.89 -14.84
N TYR A 20 12.12 5.87 -14.10
CA TYR A 20 12.61 5.64 -12.75
C TYR A 20 11.42 5.19 -11.92
N ALA A 21 11.27 3.88 -11.76
CA ALA A 21 10.20 3.29 -10.94
C ALA A 21 10.24 3.91 -9.54
N ASP A 22 9.07 4.29 -9.05
CA ASP A 22 8.90 4.71 -7.65
C ASP A 22 9.60 3.69 -6.74
N ASN A 23 10.62 4.15 -6.02
CA ASN A 23 11.48 3.30 -5.21
C ASN A 23 10.72 2.55 -4.09
N PHE A 24 9.40 2.74 -3.95
CA PHE A 24 8.62 2.29 -2.81
C PHE A 24 7.32 1.54 -3.16
N THR A 25 7.35 0.71 -4.18
CA THR A 25 6.22 -0.18 -4.52
C THR A 25 5.75 -1.03 -3.34
N VAL A 26 6.70 -1.46 -2.47
CA VAL A 26 6.40 -2.22 -1.26
C VAL A 26 6.02 -1.28 -0.12
N ASP A 27 4.70 -1.18 0.12
CA ASP A 27 4.13 -0.39 1.20
C ASP A 27 2.99 -1.16 1.89
N LYS A 28 1.90 -0.53 2.23
CA LYS A 28 0.71 -1.13 2.85
C LYS A 28 -0.18 -1.81 1.79
N VAL A 29 -0.75 -2.97 2.13
CA VAL A 29 -1.90 -3.54 1.43
C VAL A 29 -3.15 -3.09 2.17
N TYR A 30 -3.87 -2.13 1.59
CA TYR A 30 -5.03 -1.49 2.20
C TYR A 30 -6.24 -2.41 2.24
N HIS A 31 -6.93 -2.42 3.36
CA HIS A 31 -8.26 -3.03 3.48
C HIS A 31 -9.36 -2.03 3.09
N PRO A 32 -10.54 -2.50 2.66
CA PRO A 32 -11.62 -1.63 2.19
C PRO A 32 -12.44 -0.95 3.31
N TYR A 33 -12.14 -1.19 4.58
CA TYR A 33 -13.00 -0.79 5.68
C TYR A 33 -12.68 0.61 6.21
N VAL A 34 -13.74 1.31 6.63
CA VAL A 34 -13.70 2.56 7.38
C VAL A 34 -14.60 2.38 8.60
N LEU A 35 -14.16 2.81 9.77
CA LEU A 35 -14.98 2.79 10.99
C LEU A 35 -15.62 4.16 11.24
N PRO A 36 -16.88 4.21 11.66
CA PRO A 36 -17.53 5.48 12.01
C PRO A 36 -16.76 6.22 13.10
N PHE A 37 -16.54 7.53 12.90
CA PHE A 37 -15.82 8.41 13.83
C PHE A 37 -14.35 8.05 14.07
N GLU A 38 -13.78 7.21 13.25
CA GLU A 38 -12.38 6.78 13.31
C GLU A 38 -11.45 7.98 13.25
N ARG A 39 -10.47 7.95 14.13
CA ARG A 39 -9.28 8.79 14.09
C ARG A 39 -8.10 7.89 14.30
N GLU A 40 -7.07 8.10 13.53
CA GLU A 40 -5.89 7.26 13.60
C GLU A 40 -4.60 8.06 13.46
N PHE A 41 -3.57 7.58 14.13
CA PHE A 41 -2.18 7.92 13.84
C PHE A 41 -1.49 6.67 13.33
N GLU A 42 -0.81 6.79 12.22
CA GLU A 42 -0.01 5.69 11.69
C GLU A 42 1.45 6.12 11.52
N TRP A 43 2.35 5.19 11.83
CA TRP A 43 3.74 5.24 11.47
C TRP A 43 4.11 4.02 10.66
N ARG A 44 4.72 4.23 9.50
CA ARG A 44 5.25 3.18 8.64
C ARG A 44 6.74 3.36 8.44
N LEU A 45 7.45 2.25 8.39
CA LEU A 45 8.86 2.16 8.08
C LEU A 45 9.02 1.15 6.95
N THR A 46 9.71 1.56 5.89
CA THR A 46 10.12 0.68 4.80
C THR A 46 11.63 0.80 4.63
N SER A 47 12.32 -0.33 4.69
CA SER A 47 13.77 -0.43 4.46
C SER A 47 14.00 -1.37 3.29
N ARG A 48 14.44 -0.82 2.17
CA ARG A 48 14.77 -1.56 0.95
C ARG A 48 16.28 -1.66 0.81
N GLN A 49 16.76 -2.86 0.66
CA GLN A 49 18.17 -3.16 0.38
C GLN A 49 18.29 -3.50 -1.08
N ASN A 50 19.09 -2.74 -1.82
CA ASN A 50 19.44 -2.99 -3.21
C ASN A 50 20.95 -3.05 -3.38
N ASP A 51 21.41 -3.37 -4.61
CA ASP A 51 22.85 -3.47 -4.93
C ASP A 51 23.58 -2.12 -4.72
N ASP A 52 22.88 -1.00 -4.85
CA ASP A 52 23.41 0.36 -4.70
C ASP A 52 23.41 0.86 -3.25
N GLY A 53 22.67 0.21 -2.35
CA GLY A 53 22.64 0.61 -0.94
C GLY A 53 21.34 0.27 -0.21
N ASN A 54 21.11 0.96 0.90
CA ASN A 54 19.90 0.83 1.71
C ASN A 54 19.12 2.13 1.69
N VAL A 55 17.92 2.07 1.12
CA VAL A 55 16.95 3.17 1.18
C VAL A 55 16.01 2.95 2.36
N LEU A 56 15.84 3.98 3.17
CA LEU A 56 14.95 3.97 4.33
C LEU A 56 13.89 5.04 4.15
N MET A 57 12.62 4.65 4.19
CA MET A 57 11.49 5.56 4.16
C MET A 57 10.68 5.45 5.44
N GLN A 58 10.16 6.56 5.91
CA GLN A 58 9.23 6.63 7.02
C GLN A 58 8.03 7.50 6.62
N ARG A 59 6.84 7.00 6.93
CA ARG A 59 5.58 7.74 6.74
C ARG A 59 4.91 7.94 8.09
N PHE A 60 4.45 9.15 8.35
CA PHE A 60 3.62 9.50 9.48
C PHE A 60 2.30 10.03 8.96
N SER A 61 1.20 9.47 9.42
CA SER A 61 -0.12 9.95 9.02
C SER A 61 -1.02 10.27 10.19
N PHE A 62 -2.00 11.12 9.89
CA PHE A 62 -3.18 11.34 10.68
C PHE A 62 -4.41 11.15 9.80
N GLY A 63 -5.29 10.23 10.21
CA GLY A 63 -6.55 9.92 9.57
C GLY A 63 -7.75 10.41 10.38
N HIS A 64 -8.80 10.83 9.67
CA HIS A 64 -10.08 11.20 10.25
C HIS A 64 -11.23 10.77 9.36
N ALA A 65 -12.15 9.96 9.90
CA ALA A 65 -13.36 9.56 9.20
C ALA A 65 -14.28 10.78 8.97
N LEU A 66 -14.50 11.10 7.69
CA LEU A 66 -15.43 12.16 7.27
C LEU A 66 -16.89 11.70 7.36
N SER A 67 -17.10 10.39 7.26
CA SER A 67 -18.42 9.73 7.38
C SER A 67 -18.23 8.26 7.77
N GLU A 68 -19.34 7.52 7.85
CA GLU A 68 -19.32 6.07 8.07
C GLU A 68 -18.65 5.28 6.93
N PHE A 69 -18.41 5.93 5.78
CA PHE A 69 -17.89 5.29 4.56
C PHE A 69 -16.62 5.92 4.02
N MET A 70 -16.17 7.05 4.58
CA MET A 70 -15.03 7.80 4.05
C MET A 70 -14.07 8.19 5.15
N ILE A 71 -12.79 7.97 4.93
CA ILE A 71 -11.69 8.47 5.76
C ILE A 71 -10.75 9.28 4.90
N LEU A 72 -10.30 10.42 5.43
CA LEU A 72 -9.26 11.26 4.86
C LEU A 72 -8.01 11.12 5.72
N GLU A 73 -6.90 10.82 5.07
CA GLU A 73 -5.60 10.66 5.70
C GLU A 73 -4.61 11.66 5.09
N THR A 74 -3.74 12.20 5.92
CA THR A 74 -2.66 13.10 5.49
C THR A 74 -1.33 12.54 5.95
N TYR A 75 -0.33 12.54 5.06
CA TYR A 75 0.97 11.94 5.32
C TYR A 75 2.09 12.96 5.20
N LEU A 76 3.11 12.75 6.03
CA LEU A 76 4.44 13.30 5.87
C LEU A 76 5.38 12.14 5.61
N VAL A 77 6.07 12.18 4.48
CA VAL A 77 7.01 11.15 4.06
C VAL A 77 8.42 11.68 4.20
N GLY A 78 9.25 10.96 4.91
CA GLY A 78 10.69 11.23 5.00
C GLY A 78 11.47 10.05 4.46
N ALA A 79 12.49 10.30 3.69
CA ALA A 79 13.38 9.29 3.16
C ALA A 79 14.84 9.60 3.48
N ARG A 80 15.65 8.56 3.52
CA ARG A 80 17.09 8.66 3.55
C ARG A 80 17.64 8.27 2.20
N ASP A 81 18.31 9.21 1.56
CA ASP A 81 18.93 9.05 0.27
C ASP A 81 20.20 8.18 0.30
N GLU A 82 20.83 8.02 -0.85
CA GLU A 82 22.10 7.27 -1.00
C GLU A 82 23.26 7.91 -0.24
N ASN A 83 23.21 9.22 0.00
CA ASN A 83 24.23 9.96 0.78
C ASN A 83 24.06 9.78 2.30
N GLN A 84 23.07 9.00 2.73
CA GLN A 84 22.70 8.76 4.13
C GLN A 84 22.07 9.97 4.83
N ASP A 85 21.71 11.03 4.09
CA ASP A 85 21.00 12.17 4.63
C ASP A 85 19.49 11.87 4.69
N PHE A 86 18.87 12.05 5.86
CA PHE A 86 17.43 11.90 6.05
C PHE A 86 16.75 13.25 5.88
N GLY A 87 15.80 13.31 4.96
CA GLY A 87 15.05 14.53 4.65
C GLY A 87 13.55 14.28 4.50
N LEU A 88 12.79 15.38 4.46
CA LEU A 88 11.39 15.34 4.07
C LEU A 88 11.32 15.16 2.56
N GLU A 89 10.61 14.14 2.12
CA GLU A 89 10.48 13.74 0.71
C GLU A 89 9.21 14.29 0.09
N SER A 90 8.06 13.93 0.67
CA SER A 90 6.76 14.31 0.10
C SER A 90 5.67 14.56 1.15
N TYR A 91 4.57 15.10 0.66
CA TYR A 91 3.29 15.26 1.35
C TYR A 91 2.24 14.49 0.57
N GLU A 92 1.41 13.69 1.26
CA GLU A 92 0.36 12.92 0.64
C GLU A 92 -0.99 13.24 1.30
N VAL A 93 -2.05 13.21 0.49
CA VAL A 93 -3.44 13.27 0.96
C VAL A 93 -4.17 12.11 0.32
N GLU A 94 -4.74 11.25 1.15
CA GLU A 94 -5.43 10.03 0.74
C GLU A 94 -6.91 10.10 1.17
N LEU A 95 -7.80 9.69 0.27
CA LEU A 95 -9.22 9.48 0.53
C LEU A 95 -9.57 8.03 0.24
N ARG A 96 -9.97 7.29 1.26
CA ARG A 96 -10.51 5.93 1.13
C ARG A 96 -12.03 5.98 1.29
N TRP A 97 -12.72 5.43 0.30
CA TRP A 97 -14.18 5.40 0.25
C TRP A 97 -14.67 3.96 0.19
N MET A 98 -15.23 3.48 1.30
CA MET A 98 -15.87 2.17 1.42
C MET A 98 -17.18 2.16 0.61
N MET A 99 -17.30 1.26 -0.35
CA MET A 99 -18.45 1.16 -1.26
C MET A 99 -19.47 0.11 -0.84
N THR A 100 -19.08 -0.82 0.01
CA THR A 100 -19.93 -1.91 0.47
C THR A 100 -19.86 -2.04 1.99
N GLU A 101 -20.99 -2.36 2.62
CA GLU A 101 -21.01 -2.77 4.03
C GLU A 101 -20.28 -4.10 4.20
N GLN A 102 -19.45 -4.19 5.25
CA GLN A 102 -18.61 -5.35 5.53
C GLN A 102 -19.41 -6.65 5.59
N GLY A 103 -18.97 -7.64 4.81
CA GLY A 103 -19.52 -8.99 4.79
C GLY A 103 -20.91 -9.14 4.17
N ARG A 104 -21.48 -8.08 3.60
CA ARG A 104 -22.83 -8.11 3.02
C ARG A 104 -22.88 -8.70 1.61
N TYR A 105 -21.78 -8.60 0.88
CA TYR A 105 -21.67 -9.06 -0.51
C TYR A 105 -20.66 -10.19 -0.66
N TRP A 106 -20.47 -10.66 -1.87
CA TRP A 106 -19.49 -11.70 -2.18
C TRP A 106 -18.07 -11.31 -1.78
N ALA A 107 -17.71 -10.06 -1.93
CA ALA A 107 -16.50 -9.44 -1.43
C ALA A 107 -16.81 -8.00 -1.01
N ASP A 108 -16.00 -7.43 -0.15
CA ASP A 108 -16.08 -6.03 0.27
C ASP A 108 -15.20 -5.18 -0.65
N TRP A 109 -15.67 -3.96 -0.96
CA TRP A 109 -15.06 -3.07 -1.95
C TRP A 109 -14.89 -1.66 -1.40
N ALA A 110 -13.81 -1.04 -1.77
CA ALA A 110 -13.57 0.39 -1.59
C ALA A 110 -12.80 0.97 -2.78
N THR A 111 -12.80 2.29 -2.88
CA THR A 111 -11.91 3.04 -3.76
C THR A 111 -10.93 3.85 -2.91
N LEU A 112 -9.76 4.09 -3.47
CA LEU A 112 -8.71 4.90 -2.88
C LEU A 112 -8.30 5.95 -3.89
N PHE A 113 -8.16 7.19 -3.43
CA PHE A 113 -7.62 8.31 -4.19
C PHE A 113 -6.51 8.95 -3.38
N GLU A 114 -5.37 9.17 -3.98
CA GLU A 114 -4.20 9.77 -3.35
C GLU A 114 -3.66 10.89 -4.25
N LEU A 115 -3.24 11.96 -3.62
CA LEU A 115 -2.51 13.05 -4.24
C LEU A 115 -1.21 13.23 -3.47
N GLU A 116 -0.10 13.13 -4.17
CA GLU A 116 1.25 13.33 -3.64
C GLU A 116 1.90 14.56 -4.26
N LYS A 117 2.70 15.25 -3.45
CA LYS A 117 3.53 16.39 -3.85
C LYS A 117 4.94 16.22 -3.28
N GLN A 118 5.94 16.18 -4.13
CA GLN A 118 7.34 16.16 -3.72
C GLN A 118 7.74 17.46 -3.04
N HIS A 119 8.54 17.36 -1.96
CA HIS A 119 8.89 18.53 -1.14
C HIS A 119 9.84 19.49 -1.87
N ASN A 120 10.88 18.96 -2.50
CA ASN A 120 11.99 19.75 -3.04
C ASN A 120 11.83 20.09 -4.53
N THR A 121 10.93 19.42 -5.25
CA THR A 121 10.71 19.59 -6.69
C THR A 121 9.24 19.93 -6.95
N ASP A 122 8.92 20.34 -8.17
CA ASP A 122 7.52 20.56 -8.57
C ASP A 122 6.94 19.32 -9.26
N ASP A 123 7.15 18.16 -8.63
CA ASP A 123 6.69 16.87 -9.08
C ASP A 123 5.47 16.44 -8.26
N TRP A 124 4.53 15.84 -8.92
CA TRP A 124 3.24 15.42 -8.38
C TRP A 124 2.90 14.02 -8.86
N ALA A 125 2.16 13.30 -8.04
CA ALA A 125 1.52 12.05 -8.42
C ALA A 125 0.06 12.04 -7.98
N VAL A 126 -0.79 11.40 -8.79
CA VAL A 126 -2.16 11.08 -8.43
C VAL A 126 -2.38 9.58 -8.59
N LYS A 127 -2.94 8.95 -7.58
CA LYS A 127 -3.28 7.52 -7.58
C LYS A 127 -4.78 7.35 -7.45
N ALA A 128 -5.33 6.41 -8.24
CA ALA A 128 -6.69 5.92 -8.09
C ALA A 128 -6.70 4.40 -8.05
N GLY A 129 -7.33 3.82 -7.02
CA GLY A 129 -7.28 2.38 -6.80
C GLY A 129 -8.63 1.77 -6.40
N ILE A 130 -8.74 0.46 -6.65
CA ILE A 130 -9.82 -0.39 -6.18
C ILE A 130 -9.25 -1.34 -5.14
N LEU A 131 -9.87 -1.35 -3.97
CA LEU A 131 -9.53 -2.22 -2.86
C LEU A 131 -10.61 -3.28 -2.71
N THR A 132 -10.20 -4.53 -2.50
CA THR A 132 -11.17 -5.60 -2.23
C THR A 132 -10.71 -6.47 -1.07
N GLU A 133 -11.65 -6.99 -0.31
CA GLU A 133 -11.36 -8.06 0.64
C GLU A 133 -12.43 -9.15 0.56
N LYS A 134 -11.96 -10.40 0.52
CA LYS A 134 -12.80 -11.59 0.57
C LYS A 134 -12.41 -12.47 1.72
N GLU A 135 -13.37 -12.79 2.57
CA GLU A 135 -13.19 -13.73 3.68
C GLU A 135 -13.56 -15.16 3.29
N PHE A 136 -12.76 -16.13 3.75
CA PHE A 136 -12.93 -17.57 3.55
C PHE A 136 -12.73 -18.31 4.88
N GLY A 137 -13.73 -18.31 5.74
CA GLY A 137 -13.60 -18.88 7.10
C GLY A 137 -12.53 -18.15 7.91
N GLN A 138 -11.40 -18.82 8.22
CA GLN A 138 -10.28 -18.20 8.92
C GLN A 138 -9.27 -17.48 8.02
N PHE A 139 -9.47 -17.50 6.72
CA PHE A 139 -8.59 -16.81 5.77
C PHE A 139 -9.26 -15.55 5.23
N SER A 140 -8.46 -14.57 4.86
CA SER A 140 -8.90 -13.45 4.03
C SER A 140 -7.88 -13.20 2.92
N LEU A 141 -8.41 -12.75 1.79
CA LEU A 141 -7.64 -12.25 0.66
C LEU A 141 -8.01 -10.79 0.44
N THR A 142 -7.04 -9.92 0.63
CA THR A 142 -7.14 -8.50 0.31
C THR A 142 -6.39 -8.23 -0.98
N THR A 143 -6.96 -7.46 -1.90
CA THR A 143 -6.28 -7.05 -3.13
C THR A 143 -6.48 -5.56 -3.39
N ASN A 144 -5.44 -4.91 -3.89
CA ASN A 144 -5.46 -3.53 -4.35
C ASN A 144 -4.97 -3.49 -5.80
N ILE A 145 -5.68 -2.79 -6.65
CA ILE A 145 -5.30 -2.51 -8.04
C ILE A 145 -5.35 -1.01 -8.20
N SER A 146 -4.26 -0.38 -8.58
CA SER A 146 -4.14 1.06 -8.68
C SER A 146 -3.55 1.47 -10.02
N LEU A 147 -3.92 2.67 -10.46
CA LEU A 147 -3.26 3.42 -11.52
C LEU A 147 -2.68 4.67 -10.89
N VAL A 148 -1.44 4.95 -11.19
CA VAL A 148 -0.69 6.15 -10.78
C VAL A 148 -0.40 6.96 -12.04
N TYR A 149 -0.52 8.28 -11.95
CA TYR A 149 -0.06 9.21 -12.97
C TYR A 149 0.86 10.22 -12.34
N GLU A 150 2.09 10.27 -12.83
CA GLU A 150 3.12 11.18 -12.39
C GLU A 150 3.35 12.28 -13.41
N TRP A 151 3.67 13.47 -12.92
CA TRP A 151 4.05 14.60 -13.76
C TRP A 151 4.85 15.62 -12.97
N GLY A 152 5.71 16.37 -13.67
CA GLY A 152 6.46 17.42 -12.99
C GLY A 152 7.66 17.94 -13.73
N GLN A 153 8.63 18.43 -12.97
CA GLN A 153 9.84 19.04 -13.52
C GLN A 153 10.99 18.03 -13.69
N THR A 154 11.07 17.04 -12.80
CA THR A 154 12.18 16.08 -12.78
C THR A 154 11.75 14.67 -13.17
N VAL A 155 10.45 14.41 -13.22
CA VAL A 155 9.87 13.12 -13.65
C VAL A 155 9.26 13.25 -15.04
N GLU A 156 9.27 12.17 -15.80
CA GLU A 156 8.51 12.07 -17.05
C GLU A 156 7.02 11.88 -16.75
N ASN A 157 6.17 12.40 -17.67
CA ASN A 157 4.73 12.20 -17.52
C ASN A 157 4.39 10.77 -17.92
N GLU A 158 4.05 9.92 -16.95
CA GLU A 158 3.78 8.53 -17.23
C GLU A 158 2.61 7.95 -16.40
N TRP A 159 2.11 6.83 -16.87
CA TRP A 159 1.11 6.04 -16.18
C TRP A 159 1.72 4.74 -15.72
N GLU A 160 1.58 4.46 -14.44
CA GLU A 160 1.99 3.20 -13.84
C GLU A 160 0.79 2.41 -13.33
N SER A 161 0.94 1.09 -13.27
CA SER A 161 -0.06 0.21 -12.68
C SER A 161 0.54 -0.58 -11.53
N GLU A 162 -0.17 -0.63 -10.42
CA GLU A 162 0.21 -1.41 -9.25
C GLU A 162 -0.82 -2.49 -8.93
N PHE A 163 -0.34 -3.66 -8.54
CA PHE A 163 -1.13 -4.70 -7.93
C PHE A 163 -0.50 -5.13 -6.61
N LYS A 164 -1.29 -5.10 -5.54
CA LYS A 164 -0.87 -5.57 -4.21
C LYS A 164 -1.88 -6.59 -3.71
N ALA A 165 -1.41 -7.66 -3.07
CA ALA A 165 -2.28 -8.67 -2.50
C ALA A 165 -1.75 -9.16 -1.15
N LYS A 166 -2.65 -9.45 -0.23
CA LYS A 166 -2.36 -10.00 1.10
C LYS A 166 -3.29 -11.18 1.37
N PHE A 167 -2.70 -12.36 1.54
CA PHE A 167 -3.41 -13.55 2.02
C PHE A 167 -3.08 -13.76 3.48
N ARG A 168 -4.09 -13.68 4.36
CA ARG A 168 -3.95 -13.67 5.82
C ARG A 168 -4.69 -14.85 6.43
N TYR A 169 -4.06 -15.50 7.40
CA TYR A 169 -4.69 -16.50 8.28
C TYR A 169 -5.00 -15.85 9.63
N ARG A 170 -6.27 -15.80 9.99
CA ARG A 170 -6.77 -15.21 11.25
C ARG A 170 -6.65 -16.24 12.39
N TRP A 171 -5.41 -16.43 12.88
CA TRP A 171 -5.13 -17.37 13.95
C TRP A 171 -5.65 -16.86 15.30
N ILE A 172 -5.05 -15.80 15.82
CA ILE A 172 -5.50 -15.04 16.98
C ILE A 172 -5.45 -13.55 16.65
N PRO A 173 -6.26 -12.69 17.29
CA PRO A 173 -6.29 -11.27 16.95
C PRO A 173 -4.92 -10.59 17.00
N GLU A 174 -4.11 -10.95 18.00
CA GLU A 174 -2.81 -10.34 18.23
C GLU A 174 -1.74 -10.79 17.25
N VAL A 175 -1.88 -11.99 16.64
CA VAL A 175 -0.90 -12.55 15.68
C VAL A 175 -1.61 -13.28 14.56
N GLN A 176 -1.47 -12.77 13.36
CA GLN A 176 -2.08 -13.31 12.15
C GLN A 176 -1.00 -13.40 11.07
N PRO A 177 -0.51 -14.61 10.76
CA PRO A 177 0.45 -14.78 9.67
C PRO A 177 -0.21 -14.61 8.31
N GLY A 178 0.55 -14.15 7.34
CA GLY A 178 0.11 -13.95 5.97
C GLY A 178 1.23 -14.03 4.95
N LEU A 179 0.84 -13.89 3.71
CA LEU A 179 1.72 -13.77 2.56
C LEU A 179 1.31 -12.52 1.80
N GLU A 180 2.28 -11.73 1.38
CA GLU A 180 2.05 -10.54 0.56
C GLU A 180 2.73 -10.68 -0.79
N VAL A 181 2.09 -10.09 -1.80
CA VAL A 181 2.57 -10.00 -3.17
C VAL A 181 2.45 -8.56 -3.62
N TYR A 182 3.49 -8.06 -4.27
CA TYR A 182 3.57 -6.73 -4.85
C TYR A 182 4.01 -6.86 -6.30
N VAL A 183 3.32 -6.18 -7.19
CA VAL A 183 3.63 -6.12 -8.62
C VAL A 183 3.46 -4.70 -9.09
N ALA A 184 4.50 -4.13 -9.64
CA ALA A 184 4.51 -2.87 -10.37
C ALA A 184 5.26 -3.08 -11.69
N GLU A 185 5.49 -2.05 -12.45
CA GLU A 185 6.09 -2.15 -13.78
C GLU A 185 7.45 -2.86 -13.76
N ASP A 186 8.34 -2.42 -12.87
CA ASP A 186 9.71 -2.95 -12.75
C ASP A 186 9.93 -3.80 -11.51
N PHE A 187 8.87 -4.05 -10.71
CA PHE A 187 8.97 -4.76 -9.45
C PHE A 187 7.99 -5.92 -9.34
N ILE A 188 8.49 -7.09 -9.01
CA ILE A 188 7.69 -8.23 -8.54
C ILE A 188 8.30 -8.73 -7.24
N GLY A 189 7.53 -8.70 -6.17
CA GLY A 189 7.98 -9.16 -4.86
C GLY A 189 6.94 -10.00 -4.14
N VAL A 190 7.41 -10.93 -3.33
CA VAL A 190 6.58 -11.79 -2.48
C VAL A 190 7.27 -12.06 -1.16
N GLY A 191 6.49 -12.18 -0.10
CA GLY A 191 7.10 -12.55 1.16
C GLY A 191 6.11 -12.75 2.31
N PRO A 192 6.59 -13.35 3.41
CA PRO A 192 5.80 -13.52 4.62
C PRO A 192 5.51 -12.18 5.28
N ALA A 193 4.31 -12.07 5.85
CA ALA A 193 3.92 -10.96 6.68
C ALA A 193 3.25 -11.46 7.95
N PHE A 194 3.40 -10.71 9.03
CA PHE A 194 2.72 -10.90 10.29
C PHE A 194 2.00 -9.62 10.64
N MET A 195 0.81 -9.75 11.16
CA MET A 195 0.01 -8.61 11.58
C MET A 195 -0.80 -8.96 12.81
N GLY A 196 -1.25 -7.95 13.52
CA GLY A 196 -2.06 -8.16 14.70
C GLY A 196 -2.78 -6.89 15.14
N ILE A 197 -3.79 -7.12 15.98
CA ILE A 197 -4.63 -6.06 16.55
C ILE A 197 -4.68 -6.27 18.07
N LYS A 198 -4.30 -5.23 18.80
CA LYS A 198 -4.51 -5.17 20.25
C LYS A 198 -5.65 -4.19 20.53
N ARG A 199 -6.77 -4.70 21.00
CA ARG A 199 -7.92 -3.87 21.40
C ARG A 199 -7.77 -3.40 22.83
N PHE A 200 -8.14 -2.15 23.05
CA PHE A 200 -8.24 -1.51 24.36
C PHE A 200 -9.71 -1.18 24.67
N ASP A 201 -9.95 -0.26 25.58
CA ASP A 201 -11.30 0.13 25.94
C ASP A 201 -12.00 0.91 24.81
N ARG A 202 -13.27 0.63 24.57
CA ARG A 202 -14.13 1.21 23.55
C ARG A 202 -13.63 0.89 22.13
N GLN A 203 -13.47 1.92 21.28
CA GLN A 203 -13.00 1.79 19.89
C GLN A 203 -11.48 1.81 19.74
N LYS A 204 -10.75 2.02 20.84
CA LYS A 204 -9.29 2.16 20.78
C LYS A 204 -8.62 0.83 20.45
N GLN A 205 -7.77 0.86 19.47
CA GLN A 205 -6.97 -0.31 19.09
C GLN A 205 -5.61 0.10 18.54
N LEU A 206 -4.64 -0.79 18.69
CA LEU A 206 -3.34 -0.71 18.07
C LEU A 206 -3.23 -1.84 17.06
N LYS A 207 -3.04 -1.51 15.81
CA LYS A 207 -2.70 -2.45 14.74
C LYS A 207 -1.20 -2.41 14.51
N TRP A 208 -0.62 -3.54 14.16
CA TRP A 208 0.78 -3.64 13.77
C TRP A 208 0.92 -4.61 12.60
N GLU A 209 1.87 -4.32 11.73
CA GLU A 209 2.25 -5.19 10.62
C GLU A 209 3.77 -5.24 10.49
N LEU A 210 4.28 -6.39 10.11
CA LEU A 210 5.68 -6.64 9.79
C LEU A 210 5.74 -7.55 8.57
N GLY A 211 6.41 -7.12 7.50
CA GLY A 211 6.57 -7.89 6.26
C GLY A 211 8.03 -7.95 5.83
N PHE A 212 8.42 -9.07 5.26
CA PHE A 212 9.70 -9.24 4.59
C PHE A 212 9.44 -9.71 3.17
N ILE A 213 9.71 -8.84 2.20
CA ILE A 213 9.37 -9.04 0.79
C ILE A 213 10.68 -9.23 0.02
N ALA A 214 10.78 -10.36 -0.69
CA ALA A 214 11.88 -10.64 -1.59
C ALA A 214 11.49 -10.32 -3.03
N GLY A 215 12.32 -9.60 -3.75
CA GLY A 215 12.19 -9.35 -5.17
C GLY A 215 12.44 -10.61 -5.99
N LEU A 216 11.65 -10.81 -7.03
CA LEU A 216 11.67 -12.02 -7.85
C LEU A 216 12.21 -11.81 -9.26
N ASN A 217 12.17 -10.60 -9.81
CA ASN A 217 12.71 -10.28 -11.13
C ASN A 217 14.15 -9.74 -11.04
N GLY A 218 14.82 -9.64 -12.19
CA GLY A 218 16.22 -9.20 -12.27
C GLY A 218 16.45 -7.79 -11.74
N ASP A 219 15.47 -6.94 -11.93
CA ASP A 219 15.47 -5.55 -11.53
C ASP A 219 15.04 -5.36 -10.05
N SER A 220 14.42 -6.40 -9.46
CA SER A 220 13.99 -6.44 -8.05
C SER A 220 14.77 -7.47 -7.21
N LYS A 221 16.06 -7.64 -7.43
CA LYS A 221 16.93 -8.56 -6.65
C LYS A 221 17.02 -8.25 -5.16
N ASP A 222 16.26 -7.33 -4.72
CA ASP A 222 16.30 -6.70 -3.44
C ASP A 222 15.38 -7.38 -2.44
N HIS A 223 15.57 -7.07 -1.23
CA HIS A 223 14.61 -7.41 -0.19
C HIS A 223 14.17 -6.14 0.55
N THR A 224 12.90 -6.12 0.89
CA THR A 224 12.30 -5.01 1.61
C THR A 224 11.74 -5.49 2.94
N LEU A 225 12.16 -4.86 4.02
CA LEU A 225 11.51 -4.97 5.31
C LEU A 225 10.53 -3.82 5.45
N ARG A 226 9.26 -4.12 5.74
CA ARG A 226 8.26 -3.13 6.07
C ARG A 226 7.68 -3.35 7.46
N MET A 227 7.37 -2.26 8.16
CA MET A 227 6.73 -2.27 9.46
C MET A 227 5.69 -1.15 9.50
N SER A 228 4.54 -1.38 10.13
CA SER A 228 3.57 -0.34 10.46
C SER A 228 3.04 -0.47 11.88
N LEU A 229 2.72 0.66 12.48
CA LEU A 229 2.01 0.81 13.73
C LEU A 229 0.90 1.83 13.52
N GLU A 230 -0.36 1.42 13.73
CA GLU A 230 -1.53 2.27 13.56
C GLU A 230 -2.33 2.27 14.85
N TYR A 231 -2.57 3.45 15.42
CA TYR A 231 -3.37 3.62 16.63
C TYR A 231 -4.65 4.35 16.32
N GLU A 232 -5.75 3.64 16.47
CA GLU A 232 -7.11 4.16 16.32
C GLU A 232 -7.73 4.54 17.67
N PHE A 233 -8.51 5.66 17.67
CA PHE A 233 -9.13 6.19 18.91
C PHE A 233 -10.40 7.02 18.68
#